data_5e16d9124b303f2828ff2e1a2f06bb46
#
_entry.id   5e16d9124b303f2828ff2e1a2f06bb46
#
_cell.length_a   1.000
_cell.length_b   1.000
_cell.length_c   1.000
_cell.angle_alpha   90.00
_cell.angle_beta   90.00
_cell.angle_gamma   90.00
#
_symmetry.space_group_name_H-M   'P 1'
#
loop_
_entity.id
_entity.type
_entity.pdbx_description
1 polymer ?
#
loop_
_entity_poly.entity_id
_entity_poly.type
_entity_poly.pdbx_seq_one_letter_code
_entity_poly.pdbx_strand_id
1 'polypeptide(L)'
;MLSRDAEIESVRQMQAVRAVSINALLQLEAERLTNIRNYAEHLMQIQDELPALFAHDIQTAFEHRNDDVWALRTRDAAPVFGVSAAQLTGLDGFLRDDAKLIPSMAVAIALSHMFSAGHNEPGLRERIAYVSGNGIIVAYPAISEQDVNPTLRSLASAAYFRNNLPLANPTRKQQWSIARSMDDIGESSLFLSAPVYAGNAFKAVLILEIPRHSLDESLNVAPHHDVNNYLVDHNGALVGASMRNVHRGESLASVLINKWPADKLAVAFRSDAGILSNEHGSRLIYRKLGNSGLIMVDEVSTRELLQASVARLSGAIGAGAVALGLLLCFTLAIVHTLFGHYIARGEALRTLAETDALTGLANRRVFASRFADAYAWCKRDAVPVSLIMLDIDRFKKINDRWGHASGDVVLRTLADALRANVRNVDLPARLGGEEFAVLLPRTGIADAANLAEKLRLALQALVCEPVDSDDTASIRFTASFGVAQIAPDEPGNLDSLLMVADQRLYAAKAGGRNKVVWDEPQPEEMANEKPVKGT
;
A
#
# COMPACT_ATOMS: atom_id res chain seq x y z
N MET A 1 2.83 -49.05 20.87
CA MET A 1 3.37 -48.71 19.55
C MET A 1 2.45 -47.76 18.77
N LEU A 2 1.20 -48.10 18.56
CA LEU A 2 0.22 -47.27 17.81
C LEU A 2 0.01 -45.86 18.38
N SER A 3 0.02 -45.64 19.68
CA SER A 3 -0.11 -44.31 20.32
C SER A 3 1.12 -43.41 20.07
N ARG A 4 2.32 -43.99 20.02
CA ARG A 4 3.59 -43.28 19.84
C ARG A 4 3.78 -42.79 18.40
N ASP A 5 3.39 -43.59 17.42
CA ASP A 5 3.50 -43.22 16.01
C ASP A 5 2.42 -42.19 15.64
N ALA A 6 1.23 -42.28 16.27
CA ALA A 6 0.19 -41.27 16.14
C ALA A 6 0.61 -39.90 16.71
N GLU A 7 1.36 -39.89 17.82
CA GLU A 7 1.81 -38.66 18.47
C GLU A 7 2.92 -37.97 17.66
N ILE A 8 3.84 -38.75 17.07
CA ILE A 8 4.85 -38.23 16.15
C ILE A 8 4.21 -37.68 14.88
N GLU A 9 3.20 -38.37 14.37
CA GLU A 9 2.46 -37.87 13.20
C GLU A 9 1.70 -36.56 13.54
N SER A 10 1.19 -36.45 14.76
CA SER A 10 0.58 -35.19 15.25
C SER A 10 1.60 -34.04 15.29
N VAL A 11 2.80 -34.28 15.84
CA VAL A 11 3.87 -33.25 15.84
C VAL A 11 4.29 -32.90 14.42
N ARG A 12 4.40 -33.89 13.53
CA ARG A 12 4.72 -33.69 12.12
C ARG A 12 3.66 -32.87 11.37
N GLN A 13 2.38 -33.13 11.67
CA GLN A 13 1.28 -32.34 11.11
C GLN A 13 1.30 -30.90 11.63
N MET A 14 1.54 -30.70 12.93
CA MET A 14 1.67 -29.35 13.49
C MET A 14 2.89 -28.63 12.96
N GLN A 15 4.03 -29.33 12.80
CA GLN A 15 5.19 -28.76 12.12
C GLN A 15 4.84 -28.33 10.70
N ALA A 16 4.08 -29.15 9.96
CA ALA A 16 3.69 -28.81 8.61
C ALA A 16 2.84 -27.53 8.57
N VAL A 17 1.91 -27.37 9.49
CA VAL A 17 1.06 -26.17 9.60
C VAL A 17 1.90 -24.94 9.95
N ARG A 18 2.78 -25.04 10.95
CA ARG A 18 3.72 -23.94 11.31
C ARG A 18 4.66 -23.59 10.16
N ALA A 19 5.18 -24.61 9.46
CA ALA A 19 6.03 -24.40 8.31
C ALA A 19 5.33 -23.64 7.17
N VAL A 20 4.06 -23.96 6.91
CA VAL A 20 3.24 -23.24 5.94
C VAL A 20 3.04 -21.79 6.37
N SER A 21 2.72 -21.56 7.65
CA SER A 21 2.50 -20.20 8.18
C SER A 21 3.77 -19.35 8.12
N ILE A 22 4.90 -19.87 8.58
CA ILE A 22 6.17 -19.14 8.53
C ILE A 22 6.59 -18.90 7.07
N ASN A 23 6.45 -19.92 6.21
CA ASN A 23 6.78 -19.75 4.79
C ASN A 23 5.89 -18.70 4.12
N ALA A 24 4.61 -18.63 4.44
CA ALA A 24 3.70 -17.60 3.93
C ALA A 24 4.12 -16.19 4.39
N LEU A 25 4.53 -16.03 5.65
CA LEU A 25 5.05 -14.77 6.16
C LEU A 25 6.35 -14.36 5.47
N LEU A 26 7.29 -15.30 5.31
CA LEU A 26 8.55 -15.04 4.59
C LEU A 26 8.30 -14.70 3.11
N GLN A 27 7.34 -15.35 2.49
CA GLN A 27 6.94 -15.05 1.11
C GLN A 27 6.30 -13.66 0.98
N LEU A 28 5.46 -13.28 1.94
CA LEU A 28 4.87 -11.94 1.99
C LEU A 28 5.95 -10.85 2.06
N GLU A 29 6.97 -11.06 2.90
CA GLU A 29 8.09 -10.10 2.98
C GLU A 29 8.92 -10.09 1.68
N ALA A 30 9.06 -11.23 1.01
CA ALA A 30 9.76 -11.30 -0.28
C ALA A 30 8.97 -10.57 -1.39
N GLU A 31 7.66 -10.69 -1.41
CA GLU A 31 6.80 -9.96 -2.35
C GLU A 31 6.82 -8.45 -2.06
N ARG A 32 6.79 -8.06 -0.78
CA ARG A 32 6.95 -6.65 -0.36
C ARG A 32 8.26 -6.06 -0.87
N LEU A 33 9.37 -6.75 -0.61
CA LEU A 33 10.68 -6.27 -1.07
C LEU A 33 10.73 -6.16 -2.60
N THR A 34 10.08 -7.08 -3.32
CA THR A 34 9.94 -7.02 -4.78
C THR A 34 9.21 -5.75 -5.22
N ASN A 35 8.09 -5.44 -4.59
CA ASN A 35 7.29 -4.26 -4.91
C ASN A 35 8.07 -2.96 -4.62
N ILE A 36 8.77 -2.91 -3.49
CA ILE A 36 9.62 -1.79 -3.13
C ILE A 36 10.77 -1.62 -4.13
N ARG A 37 11.41 -2.73 -4.54
CA ARG A 37 12.46 -2.71 -5.55
C ARG A 37 11.94 -2.18 -6.89
N ASN A 38 10.80 -2.69 -7.36
CA ASN A 38 10.20 -2.23 -8.62
C ASN A 38 9.88 -0.74 -8.57
N TYR A 39 9.38 -0.26 -7.43
CA TYR A 39 9.15 1.16 -7.22
C TYR A 39 10.46 1.97 -7.21
N ALA A 40 11.49 1.50 -6.51
CA ALA A 40 12.80 2.14 -6.50
C ALA A 40 13.42 2.20 -7.91
N GLU A 41 13.32 1.12 -8.69
CA GLU A 41 13.79 1.07 -10.08
C GLU A 41 13.00 2.00 -11.00
N HIS A 42 11.68 2.14 -10.76
CA HIS A 42 10.86 3.14 -11.46
C HIS A 42 11.29 4.58 -11.12
N LEU A 43 11.49 4.88 -9.84
CA LEU A 43 12.01 6.19 -9.43
C LEU A 43 13.36 6.51 -10.07
N MET A 44 14.22 5.50 -10.26
CA MET A 44 15.49 5.66 -10.96
C MET A 44 15.33 6.01 -12.46
N GLN A 45 14.22 5.61 -13.09
CA GLN A 45 13.95 5.97 -14.49
C GLN A 45 13.54 7.44 -14.64
N ILE A 46 12.86 8.00 -13.63
CA ILE A 46 12.39 9.39 -13.60
C ILE A 46 13.25 10.29 -12.69
N GLN A 47 14.44 9.81 -12.29
CA GLN A 47 15.27 10.45 -11.27
C GLN A 47 15.66 11.89 -11.61
N ASP A 48 15.71 12.27 -12.88
CA ASP A 48 16.09 13.62 -13.31
C ASP A 48 14.94 14.63 -13.14
N GLU A 49 13.70 14.17 -13.02
CA GLU A 49 12.50 14.99 -12.80
C GLU A 49 12.19 15.17 -11.30
N LEU A 50 12.57 14.19 -10.47
CA LEU A 50 12.28 14.17 -9.03
C LEU A 50 12.86 15.34 -8.23
N PRO A 51 14.09 15.85 -8.50
CA PRO A 51 14.67 16.94 -7.71
C PRO A 51 13.83 18.21 -7.67
N ALA A 52 13.03 18.48 -8.70
CA ALA A 52 12.13 19.62 -8.75
C ALA A 52 11.07 19.60 -7.63
N LEU A 53 10.69 18.41 -7.17
CA LEU A 53 9.69 18.23 -6.10
C LEU A 53 10.25 18.52 -4.70
N PHE A 54 11.58 18.40 -4.52
CA PHE A 54 12.27 18.48 -3.23
C PHE A 54 13.42 19.49 -3.24
N ALA A 55 13.35 20.50 -4.13
CA ALA A 55 14.48 21.35 -4.48
C ALA A 55 15.14 22.05 -3.27
N HIS A 56 14.34 22.57 -2.34
CA HIS A 56 14.84 23.28 -1.16
C HIS A 56 15.62 22.37 -0.21
N ASP A 57 15.05 21.23 0.12
CA ASP A 57 15.63 20.27 1.09
C ASP A 57 16.90 19.64 0.53
N ILE A 58 16.89 19.31 -0.77
CA ILE A 58 18.05 18.74 -1.47
C ILE A 58 19.18 19.74 -1.56
N GLN A 59 18.90 21.02 -1.86
CA GLN A 59 19.94 22.05 -2.00
C GLN A 59 20.69 22.22 -0.67
N THR A 60 19.98 22.34 0.44
CA THR A 60 20.56 22.46 1.78
C THR A 60 21.45 21.26 2.12
N ALA A 61 20.97 20.03 1.89
CA ALA A 61 21.77 18.84 2.17
C ALA A 61 22.96 18.69 1.23
N PHE A 62 22.83 19.12 -0.03
CA PHE A 62 23.93 19.09 -1.01
C PHE A 62 25.09 20.04 -0.66
N GLU A 63 24.82 21.15 0.00
CA GLU A 63 25.86 22.06 0.51
C GLU A 63 26.73 21.37 1.57
N HIS A 64 26.15 20.49 2.38
CA HIS A 64 26.82 19.71 3.43
C HIS A 64 27.38 18.36 2.95
N ARG A 65 27.36 18.05 1.66
CA ARG A 65 27.75 16.73 1.10
C ARG A 65 29.17 16.27 1.41
N ASN A 66 30.04 17.18 1.82
CA ASN A 66 31.42 16.88 2.18
C ASN A 66 31.62 16.65 3.68
N ASP A 67 30.60 16.87 4.50
CA ASP A 67 30.64 16.56 5.93
C ASP A 67 30.71 15.02 6.11
N ASP A 68 31.34 14.57 7.16
CA ASP A 68 31.51 13.12 7.43
C ASP A 68 30.17 12.39 7.40
N VAL A 69 29.14 13.01 7.99
CA VAL A 69 27.73 12.59 7.90
C VAL A 69 26.90 13.85 7.65
N TRP A 70 25.97 13.78 6.74
CA TRP A 70 24.99 14.82 6.50
C TRP A 70 23.58 14.22 6.48
N ALA A 71 22.58 15.00 6.83
CA ALA A 71 21.20 14.56 6.94
C ALA A 71 20.27 15.47 6.14
N LEU A 72 19.32 14.84 5.46
CA LEU A 72 18.19 15.48 4.85
C LEU A 72 16.94 15.03 5.60
N ARG A 73 16.23 15.99 6.21
CA ARG A 73 15.04 15.73 7.04
C ARG A 73 13.83 16.37 6.37
N THR A 74 12.90 15.55 5.96
CA THR A 74 11.62 15.99 5.41
C THR A 74 10.50 15.78 6.43
N ARG A 75 9.41 16.50 6.26
CA ARG A 75 8.24 16.37 7.15
C ARG A 75 7.60 15.00 6.93
N ASP A 76 7.24 14.33 8.02
CA ASP A 76 6.51 13.04 8.04
C ASP A 76 7.22 11.84 7.36
N ALA A 77 8.56 11.91 7.20
CA ALA A 77 9.36 10.83 6.65
C ALA A 77 10.61 10.53 7.49
N ALA A 78 11.16 9.32 7.32
CA ALA A 78 12.43 8.97 7.95
C ALA A 78 13.56 9.86 7.42
N PRO A 79 14.53 10.25 8.24
CA PRO A 79 15.66 11.05 7.77
C PRO A 79 16.46 10.26 6.73
N VAL A 80 16.90 10.97 5.71
CA VAL A 80 17.85 10.48 4.70
C VAL A 80 19.24 10.90 5.15
N PHE A 81 20.12 9.94 5.32
CA PHE A 81 21.51 10.22 5.67
C PHE A 81 22.42 10.01 4.46
N GLY A 82 23.49 10.77 4.41
CA GLY A 82 24.57 10.53 3.48
C GLY A 82 25.92 10.76 4.14
N VAL A 83 26.96 10.24 3.52
CA VAL A 83 28.33 10.35 3.99
C VAL A 83 29.23 10.99 2.95
N SER A 84 30.36 11.58 3.38
CA SER A 84 31.35 12.16 2.46
C SER A 84 32.02 11.08 1.59
N ALA A 85 32.62 11.50 0.46
CA ALA A 85 33.39 10.59 -0.39
C ALA A 85 34.55 9.90 0.36
N ALA A 86 35.15 10.58 1.34
CA ALA A 86 36.22 10.04 2.14
C ALA A 86 35.79 8.81 2.96
N GLN A 87 34.58 8.80 3.49
CA GLN A 87 34.01 7.69 4.26
C GLN A 87 33.74 6.44 3.41
N LEU A 88 33.57 6.61 2.09
CA LEU A 88 33.31 5.52 1.14
C LEU A 88 34.59 4.86 0.61
N THR A 89 35.74 5.48 0.84
CA THR A 89 37.02 5.01 0.31
C THR A 89 37.35 3.62 0.85
N GLY A 90 37.57 2.65 -0.05
CA GLY A 90 37.90 1.26 0.31
C GLY A 90 36.69 0.39 0.66
N LEU A 91 35.47 0.88 0.53
CA LEU A 91 34.26 0.08 0.70
C LEU A 91 33.78 -0.46 -0.64
N ASP A 92 33.69 -1.78 -0.78
CA ASP A 92 33.18 -2.45 -1.99
C ASP A 92 31.71 -2.09 -2.25
N GLY A 93 31.39 -1.79 -3.50
CA GLY A 93 30.02 -1.46 -3.91
C GLY A 93 29.65 0.04 -3.77
N PHE A 94 30.55 0.84 -3.20
CA PHE A 94 30.36 2.29 -3.07
C PHE A 94 31.28 3.06 -4.02
N LEU A 95 30.68 3.93 -4.81
CA LEU A 95 31.38 4.83 -5.70
C LEU A 95 30.62 6.16 -5.74
N ARG A 96 31.21 7.20 -5.13
CA ARG A 96 30.62 8.54 -5.11
C ARG A 96 30.68 9.16 -6.51
N ASP A 97 29.52 9.55 -7.02
CA ASP A 97 29.35 10.34 -8.23
C ASP A 97 28.54 11.60 -7.88
N ASP A 98 29.23 12.70 -7.66
CA ASP A 98 28.58 13.95 -7.25
C ASP A 98 27.63 14.52 -8.32
N ALA A 99 27.85 14.20 -9.60
CA ALA A 99 26.93 14.60 -10.66
C ALA A 99 25.55 13.91 -10.55
N LYS A 100 25.51 12.73 -9.93
CA LYS A 100 24.29 11.94 -9.71
C LYS A 100 23.81 11.99 -8.26
N LEU A 101 24.41 12.79 -7.41
CA LEU A 101 24.07 12.83 -6.00
C LEU A 101 22.67 13.43 -5.78
N ILE A 102 22.37 14.56 -6.44
CA ILE A 102 21.06 15.24 -6.36
C ILE A 102 19.91 14.31 -6.81
N PRO A 103 19.95 13.66 -7.98
CA PRO A 103 18.96 12.65 -8.35
C PRO A 103 18.85 11.50 -7.34
N SER A 104 19.98 11.02 -6.81
CA SER A 104 19.99 9.94 -5.80
C SER A 104 19.35 10.37 -4.48
N MET A 105 19.53 11.63 -4.06
CA MET A 105 18.85 12.21 -2.89
C MET A 105 17.34 12.24 -3.09
N ALA A 106 16.87 12.67 -4.25
CA ALA A 106 15.43 12.74 -4.56
C ALA A 106 14.76 11.35 -4.52
N VAL A 107 15.42 10.34 -5.08
CA VAL A 107 14.97 8.95 -4.98
C VAL A 107 14.92 8.49 -3.51
N ALA A 108 15.94 8.79 -2.72
CA ALA A 108 16.01 8.43 -1.32
C ALA A 108 14.89 9.08 -0.49
N ILE A 109 14.55 10.36 -0.76
CA ILE A 109 13.42 11.04 -0.11
C ILE A 109 12.10 10.35 -0.46
N ALA A 110 11.85 10.04 -1.72
CA ALA A 110 10.62 9.37 -2.14
C ALA A 110 10.47 8.00 -1.46
N LEU A 111 11.57 7.23 -1.34
CA LEU A 111 11.58 5.97 -0.60
C LEU A 111 11.38 6.16 0.90
N SER A 112 11.93 7.23 1.50
CA SER A 112 11.76 7.56 2.91
C SER A 112 10.28 7.77 3.27
N HIS A 113 9.53 8.50 2.45
CA HIS A 113 8.08 8.66 2.63
C HIS A 113 7.34 7.32 2.54
N MET A 114 7.71 6.49 1.57
CA MET A 114 7.10 5.17 1.41
C MET A 114 7.39 4.25 2.61
N PHE A 115 8.62 4.25 3.14
CA PHE A 115 8.99 3.44 4.29
C PHE A 115 8.23 3.86 5.55
N SER A 116 8.08 5.17 5.77
CA SER A 116 7.32 5.71 6.90
C SER A 116 5.82 5.40 6.80
N ALA A 117 5.23 5.49 5.61
CA ALA A 117 3.83 5.18 5.38
C ALA A 117 3.51 3.69 5.55
N GLY A 118 4.44 2.80 5.19
CA GLY A 118 4.27 1.34 5.26
C GLY A 118 4.50 0.71 6.64
N HIS A 119 4.78 1.50 7.69
CA HIS A 119 5.13 0.98 9.02
C HIS A 119 3.98 0.24 9.73
N ASN A 120 2.75 0.65 9.53
CA ASN A 120 1.58 0.08 10.21
C ASN A 120 1.07 -1.23 9.59
N GLU A 121 1.73 -1.75 8.58
CA GLU A 121 1.34 -3.02 7.98
C GLU A 121 1.89 -4.19 8.82
N PRO A 122 1.06 -5.21 9.14
CA PRO A 122 1.51 -6.39 9.88
C PRO A 122 2.55 -7.16 9.08
N GLY A 123 3.61 -7.63 9.75
CA GLY A 123 4.68 -8.41 9.14
C GLY A 123 5.74 -8.81 10.15
N LEU A 124 6.72 -9.60 9.70
CA LEU A 124 7.85 -10.05 10.51
C LEU A 124 8.99 -9.02 10.61
N ARG A 125 8.97 -8.03 9.75
CA ARG A 125 10.06 -7.06 9.61
C ARG A 125 10.12 -6.09 10.79
N GLU A 126 11.30 -5.79 11.25
CA GLU A 126 11.55 -4.68 12.17
C GLU A 126 12.08 -3.45 11.43
N ARG A 127 12.96 -3.67 10.45
CA ARG A 127 13.62 -2.58 9.71
C ARG A 127 13.61 -2.83 8.22
N ILE A 128 13.46 -1.73 7.48
CA ILE A 128 13.75 -1.66 6.06
C ILE A 128 14.81 -0.59 5.83
N ALA A 129 15.78 -0.87 4.96
CA ALA A 129 16.80 0.09 4.58
C ALA A 129 17.05 0.09 3.06
N TYR A 130 17.35 1.26 2.55
CA TYR A 130 17.87 1.49 1.21
C TYR A 130 19.28 2.06 1.33
N VAL A 131 20.25 1.42 0.70
CA VAL A 131 21.67 1.79 0.75
C VAL A 131 22.17 2.01 -0.68
N SER A 132 22.37 3.26 -1.04
CA SER A 132 22.85 3.65 -2.36
C SER A 132 24.36 3.50 -2.50
N GLY A 133 24.84 3.13 -3.68
CA GLY A 133 26.27 3.15 -4.02
C GLY A 133 26.92 4.54 -3.88
N ASN A 134 26.14 5.63 -3.89
CA ASN A 134 26.59 7.01 -3.63
C ASN A 134 26.78 7.34 -2.14
N GLY A 135 26.56 6.37 -1.23
CA GLY A 135 26.69 6.57 0.21
C GLY A 135 25.48 7.25 0.85
N ILE A 136 24.30 7.14 0.24
CA ILE A 136 23.03 7.58 0.82
C ILE A 136 22.35 6.40 1.48
N ILE A 137 21.86 6.59 2.71
CA ILE A 137 21.17 5.59 3.52
C ILE A 137 19.81 6.13 3.95
N VAL A 138 18.78 5.34 3.74
CA VAL A 138 17.45 5.54 4.31
C VAL A 138 17.08 4.29 5.06
N ALA A 139 16.69 4.42 6.30
CA ALA A 139 16.22 3.28 7.09
C ALA A 139 14.96 3.65 7.87
N TYR A 140 14.07 2.71 8.05
CA TYR A 140 12.92 2.85 8.93
C TYR A 140 12.77 1.57 9.78
N PRO A 141 12.74 1.66 11.12
CA PRO A 141 13.00 2.85 11.93
C PRO A 141 14.36 3.50 11.63
N ALA A 142 14.44 4.82 11.87
CA ALA A 142 15.62 5.60 11.52
C ALA A 142 16.84 5.21 12.36
N ILE A 143 18.00 5.24 11.73
CA ILE A 143 19.30 5.12 12.40
C ILE A 143 19.61 6.46 13.08
N SER A 144 20.31 6.47 14.20
CA SER A 144 20.77 7.73 14.78
C SER A 144 21.95 8.29 13.96
N GLU A 145 22.06 9.61 13.89
CA GLU A 145 23.07 10.29 13.07
C GLU A 145 24.51 9.88 13.43
N GLN A 146 24.78 9.70 14.72
CA GLN A 146 26.09 9.25 15.24
C GLN A 146 26.43 7.81 14.82
N ASP A 147 25.43 6.99 14.55
CA ASP A 147 25.61 5.57 14.20
C ASP A 147 25.69 5.34 12.68
N VAL A 148 25.50 6.38 11.85
CA VAL A 148 25.49 6.25 10.38
C VAL A 148 26.82 5.68 9.86
N ASN A 149 27.96 6.23 10.26
CA ASN A 149 29.26 5.75 9.79
C ASN A 149 29.61 4.33 10.29
N PRO A 150 29.44 3.98 11.60
CA PRO A 150 29.58 2.62 12.06
C PRO A 150 28.68 1.65 11.32
N THR A 151 27.41 2.00 11.15
CA THR A 151 26.42 1.17 10.44
C THR A 151 26.81 0.97 8.98
N LEU A 152 27.24 2.02 8.26
CA LEU A 152 27.66 1.91 6.85
C LEU A 152 28.82 0.92 6.69
N ARG A 153 29.83 0.99 7.55
CA ARG A 153 30.99 0.08 7.52
C ARG A 153 30.58 -1.37 7.83
N SER A 154 29.69 -1.55 8.80
CA SER A 154 29.10 -2.85 9.12
C SER A 154 28.32 -3.41 7.93
N LEU A 155 27.45 -2.58 7.31
CA LEU A 155 26.67 -2.93 6.13
C LEU A 155 27.56 -3.36 4.96
N ALA A 156 28.59 -2.57 4.64
CA ALA A 156 29.50 -2.84 3.52
C ALA A 156 30.21 -4.21 3.64
N SER A 157 30.46 -4.66 4.87
CA SER A 157 31.09 -5.96 5.15
C SER A 157 30.10 -7.12 5.26
N ALA A 158 28.82 -6.83 5.45
CA ALA A 158 27.79 -7.84 5.74
C ALA A 158 27.38 -8.64 4.49
N ALA A 159 27.00 -9.90 4.71
CA ALA A 159 26.57 -10.81 3.63
C ALA A 159 25.37 -10.28 2.84
N TYR A 160 24.38 -9.69 3.54
CA TYR A 160 23.17 -9.14 2.91
C TYR A 160 23.44 -7.95 1.97
N PHE A 161 24.59 -7.29 2.08
CA PHE A 161 25.02 -6.26 1.14
C PHE A 161 25.93 -6.84 0.06
N ARG A 162 27.01 -7.52 0.47
CA ARG A 162 28.04 -8.05 -0.45
C ARG A 162 27.49 -9.04 -1.47
N ASN A 163 26.57 -9.91 -1.03
CA ASN A 163 25.95 -10.89 -1.91
C ASN A 163 25.06 -10.25 -3.00
N ASN A 164 24.73 -8.96 -2.88
CA ASN A 164 23.94 -8.23 -3.89
C ASN A 164 24.78 -7.42 -4.89
N LEU A 165 26.10 -7.38 -4.70
CA LEU A 165 26.99 -6.72 -5.66
C LEU A 165 26.98 -7.44 -7.02
N PRO A 166 27.22 -6.73 -8.14
CA PRO A 166 27.08 -7.26 -9.49
C PRO A 166 27.82 -8.57 -9.76
N LEU A 167 29.04 -8.73 -9.21
CA LEU A 167 29.83 -9.95 -9.38
C LEU A 167 29.28 -11.13 -8.56
N ALA A 168 28.70 -10.87 -7.38
CA ALA A 168 28.16 -11.88 -6.50
C ALA A 168 26.73 -12.30 -6.88
N ASN A 169 25.94 -11.37 -7.47
CA ASN A 169 24.55 -11.61 -7.86
C ASN A 169 24.26 -11.22 -9.32
N PRO A 170 24.84 -11.92 -10.30
CA PRO A 170 24.61 -11.63 -11.72
C PRO A 170 23.16 -11.86 -12.16
N THR A 171 22.41 -12.67 -11.43
CA THR A 171 20.99 -12.96 -11.69
C THR A 171 20.03 -11.92 -11.12
N ARG A 172 20.53 -10.98 -10.33
CA ARG A 172 19.76 -9.90 -9.66
C ARG A 172 18.60 -10.42 -8.78
N LYS A 173 18.71 -11.66 -8.28
CA LYS A 173 17.68 -12.26 -7.42
C LYS A 173 17.80 -11.73 -5.99
N GLN A 174 16.69 -11.77 -5.27
CA GLN A 174 16.67 -11.56 -3.83
C GLN A 174 17.48 -12.64 -3.11
N GLN A 175 18.11 -12.28 -2.00
CA GLN A 175 18.98 -13.14 -1.24
C GLN A 175 18.58 -13.14 0.24
N TRP A 176 18.41 -14.32 0.79
CA TRP A 176 18.31 -14.53 2.23
C TRP A 176 19.69 -14.67 2.84
N SER A 177 19.93 -14.06 3.98
CA SER A 177 21.20 -14.20 4.72
C SER A 177 20.99 -13.97 6.21
N ILE A 178 21.89 -14.53 7.01
CA ILE A 178 21.93 -14.33 8.45
C ILE A 178 23.15 -13.47 8.75
N ALA A 179 22.93 -12.40 9.49
CA ALA A 179 23.99 -11.49 9.92
C ALA A 179 23.65 -10.90 11.30
N ARG A 180 24.57 -10.12 11.85
CA ARG A 180 24.28 -9.34 13.06
C ARG A 180 23.23 -8.28 12.77
N SER A 181 22.33 -8.05 13.74
CA SER A 181 21.34 -6.99 13.68
C SER A 181 22.00 -5.63 13.46
N MET A 182 21.30 -4.73 12.79
CA MET A 182 21.77 -3.36 12.60
C MET A 182 21.78 -2.55 13.90
N ASP A 183 20.94 -2.89 14.88
CA ASP A 183 20.82 -2.17 16.16
C ASP A 183 21.55 -2.82 17.32
N ASP A 184 21.65 -4.14 17.32
CA ASP A 184 22.23 -4.88 18.44
C ASP A 184 23.46 -5.66 18.00
N ILE A 185 24.62 -5.23 18.47
CA ILE A 185 25.94 -5.82 18.18
C ILE A 185 26.03 -7.30 18.58
N GLY A 186 25.05 -7.82 19.31
CA GLY A 186 25.07 -9.20 19.85
C GLY A 186 24.03 -10.15 19.24
N GLU A 187 23.00 -9.67 18.59
CA GLU A 187 21.95 -10.51 18.00
C GLU A 187 22.15 -10.78 16.52
N SER A 188 21.76 -12.00 16.09
CA SER A 188 21.67 -12.34 14.69
C SER A 188 20.24 -12.17 14.23
N SER A 189 20.06 -11.50 13.11
CA SER A 189 18.78 -11.32 12.42
C SER A 189 18.80 -12.04 11.09
N LEU A 190 17.62 -12.34 10.57
CA LEU A 190 17.42 -12.82 9.22
C LEU A 190 17.22 -11.60 8.30
N PHE A 191 18.00 -11.53 7.25
CA PHE A 191 17.94 -10.46 6.26
C PHE A 191 17.43 -10.99 4.93
N LEU A 192 16.53 -10.24 4.34
CA LEU A 192 16.18 -10.36 2.93
C LEU A 192 16.69 -9.13 2.20
N SER A 193 17.43 -9.32 1.14
CA SER A 193 18.05 -8.20 0.42
C SER A 193 17.90 -8.35 -1.09
N ALA A 194 17.85 -7.22 -1.80
CA ALA A 194 17.72 -7.18 -3.24
C ALA A 194 18.53 -6.03 -3.84
N PRO A 195 19.25 -6.25 -4.95
CA PRO A 195 19.92 -5.18 -5.65
C PRO A 195 18.93 -4.35 -6.47
N VAL A 196 19.17 -3.04 -6.55
CA VAL A 196 18.41 -2.07 -7.34
C VAL A 196 19.26 -1.61 -8.52
N TYR A 197 18.68 -1.64 -9.70
CA TYR A 197 19.36 -1.28 -10.93
C TYR A 197 18.64 -0.15 -11.68
N ALA A 198 19.40 0.67 -12.39
CA ALA A 198 18.89 1.54 -13.45
C ALA A 198 19.40 1.00 -14.79
N GLY A 199 18.56 0.29 -15.51
CA GLY A 199 18.98 -0.50 -16.67
C GLY A 199 19.99 -1.59 -16.27
N ASN A 200 21.27 -1.45 -16.72
CA ASN A 200 22.35 -2.37 -16.36
C ASN A 200 23.26 -1.86 -15.25
N ALA A 201 23.07 -0.62 -14.79
CA ALA A 201 23.92 -0.04 -13.76
C ALA A 201 23.37 -0.36 -12.37
N PHE A 202 24.19 -1.01 -11.53
CA PHE A 202 23.92 -1.19 -10.11
C PHE A 202 23.87 0.18 -9.43
N LYS A 203 22.87 0.38 -8.56
CA LYS A 203 22.61 1.65 -7.89
C LYS A 203 22.57 1.56 -6.39
N ALA A 204 21.95 0.50 -5.86
CA ALA A 204 21.69 0.39 -4.45
C ALA A 204 21.38 -1.07 -4.05
N VAL A 205 21.29 -1.28 -2.75
CA VAL A 205 20.71 -2.49 -2.15
C VAL A 205 19.55 -2.09 -1.26
N LEU A 206 18.42 -2.76 -1.43
CA LEU A 206 17.31 -2.78 -0.48
C LEU A 206 17.52 -3.93 0.50
N ILE A 207 17.33 -3.66 1.78
CA ILE A 207 17.58 -4.59 2.88
C ILE A 207 16.37 -4.56 3.79
N LEU A 208 15.85 -5.73 4.10
CA LEU A 208 14.76 -5.94 5.05
C LEU A 208 15.29 -6.81 6.17
N GLU A 209 15.20 -6.35 7.40
CA GLU A 209 15.64 -7.05 8.61
C GLU A 209 14.44 -7.68 9.33
N ILE A 210 14.54 -8.96 9.60
CA ILE A 210 13.60 -9.73 10.43
C ILE A 210 14.38 -10.14 11.70
N PRO A 211 14.06 -9.54 12.85
CA PRO A 211 14.78 -9.83 14.06
C PRO A 211 14.42 -11.22 14.59
N ARG A 212 15.34 -11.80 15.35
CA ARG A 212 15.17 -13.12 15.93
C ARG A 212 13.91 -13.23 16.79
N HIS A 213 13.60 -12.22 17.61
CA HIS A 213 12.42 -12.25 18.49
C HIS A 213 11.11 -12.44 17.73
N SER A 214 10.96 -11.83 16.54
CA SER A 214 9.76 -12.00 15.70
C SER A 214 9.62 -13.43 15.16
N LEU A 215 10.76 -14.07 14.87
CA LEU A 215 10.79 -15.49 14.48
C LEU A 215 10.54 -16.41 15.68
N ASP A 216 11.11 -16.09 16.84
CA ASP A 216 10.87 -16.81 18.09
C ASP A 216 9.39 -16.76 18.49
N GLU A 217 8.75 -15.59 18.37
CA GLU A 217 7.30 -15.45 18.59
C GLU A 217 6.48 -16.30 17.62
N SER A 218 6.86 -16.32 16.35
CA SER A 218 6.19 -17.13 15.32
C SER A 218 6.33 -18.64 15.58
N LEU A 219 7.44 -19.07 16.18
CA LEU A 219 7.67 -20.46 16.59
C LEU A 219 6.87 -20.83 17.85
N ASN A 220 6.54 -19.87 18.70
CA ASN A 220 5.80 -20.07 19.94
C ASN A 220 4.27 -20.08 19.77
N VAL A 221 3.77 -19.86 18.57
CA VAL A 221 2.33 -19.97 18.27
C VAL A 221 1.89 -21.42 18.34
N ALA A 222 1.31 -21.83 19.40
CA ALA A 222 0.91 -23.20 19.80
C ALA A 222 2.06 -24.01 20.46
N PRO A 223 2.48 -23.62 21.67
CA PRO A 223 3.53 -24.37 22.37
C PRO A 223 2.99 -25.74 22.79
N HIS A 224 3.62 -26.80 22.30
CA HIS A 224 3.59 -28.09 22.96
C HIS A 224 4.65 -28.06 24.05
N HIS A 225 4.29 -28.33 25.29
CA HIS A 225 5.23 -28.24 26.45
C HIS A 225 6.46 -29.16 26.33
N ASP A 226 6.40 -30.15 25.42
CA ASP A 226 7.40 -31.20 25.29
C ASP A 226 8.12 -31.18 23.93
N VAL A 227 7.98 -30.11 23.13
CA VAL A 227 8.60 -29.95 21.81
C VAL A 227 9.41 -28.66 21.77
N ASN A 228 10.71 -28.77 21.51
CA ASN A 228 11.57 -27.62 21.25
C ASN A 228 11.61 -27.35 19.75
N ASN A 229 11.23 -26.15 19.36
CA ASN A 229 11.19 -25.75 17.95
C ASN A 229 12.38 -24.84 17.66
N TYR A 230 13.07 -25.11 16.57
CA TYR A 230 14.21 -24.33 16.10
C TYR A 230 14.03 -23.96 14.64
N LEU A 231 14.54 -22.80 14.27
CA LEU A 231 14.70 -22.38 12.90
C LEU A 231 16.19 -22.17 12.64
N VAL A 232 16.73 -22.87 11.63
CA VAL A 232 18.16 -22.86 11.33
C VAL A 232 18.38 -22.60 9.83
N ASP A 233 19.58 -22.15 9.48
CA ASP A 233 20.02 -22.09 8.10
C ASP A 233 20.57 -23.46 7.62
N HIS A 234 21.00 -23.50 6.36
CA HIS A 234 21.58 -24.70 5.74
C HIS A 234 22.91 -25.15 6.38
N ASN A 235 23.58 -24.28 7.16
CA ASN A 235 24.79 -24.57 7.90
C ASN A 235 24.50 -25.00 9.35
N GLY A 236 23.23 -24.98 9.76
CA GLY A 236 22.82 -25.27 11.13
C GLY A 236 22.96 -24.08 12.08
N ALA A 237 23.19 -22.88 11.57
CA ALA A 237 23.18 -21.67 12.39
C ALA A 237 21.75 -21.35 12.84
N LEU A 238 21.59 -21.05 14.12
CA LEU A 238 20.31 -20.82 14.75
C LEU A 238 19.79 -19.41 14.37
N VAL A 239 18.59 -19.36 13.80
CA VAL A 239 17.90 -18.13 13.37
C VAL A 239 16.77 -17.77 14.33
N GLY A 240 16.09 -18.77 14.88
CA GLY A 240 15.02 -18.62 15.85
C GLY A 240 14.84 -19.88 16.67
N ALA A 241 14.29 -19.75 17.88
CA ALA A 241 14.02 -20.87 18.78
C ALA A 241 12.83 -20.60 19.70
N SER A 242 12.05 -21.64 19.99
CA SER A 242 10.98 -21.58 20.98
C SER A 242 11.49 -21.63 22.44
N MET A 243 12.78 -21.86 22.67
CA MET A 243 13.37 -21.90 23.99
C MET A 243 13.87 -20.53 24.47
N ARG A 244 13.51 -20.15 25.70
CA ARG A 244 13.95 -18.88 26.32
C ARG A 244 15.43 -18.79 26.68
N ASN A 245 16.18 -19.90 26.65
CA ASN A 245 17.57 -19.99 27.17
C ASN A 245 18.62 -20.33 26.10
N VAL A 246 18.33 -20.10 24.81
CA VAL A 246 19.32 -20.29 23.75
C VAL A 246 20.16 -19.02 23.62
N HIS A 247 21.47 -19.14 23.89
CA HIS A 247 22.38 -18.00 23.83
C HIS A 247 22.63 -17.55 22.38
N ARG A 248 22.99 -16.28 22.25
CA ARG A 248 23.24 -15.62 20.97
C ARG A 248 24.43 -16.24 20.24
N GLY A 249 24.28 -16.51 18.94
CA GLY A 249 25.38 -17.02 18.11
C GLY A 249 25.64 -18.51 18.17
N GLU A 250 24.83 -19.29 18.89
CA GLU A 250 24.95 -20.74 18.97
C GLU A 250 24.47 -21.44 17.71
N SER A 251 25.14 -22.51 17.30
CA SER A 251 24.64 -23.41 16.26
C SER A 251 23.64 -24.41 16.85
N LEU A 252 22.78 -25.01 16.01
CA LEU A 252 21.89 -26.07 16.45
C LEU A 252 22.71 -27.25 17.08
N ALA A 253 23.88 -27.54 16.52
CA ALA A 253 24.76 -28.55 17.04
C ALA A 253 25.28 -28.21 18.46
N SER A 254 25.56 -26.91 18.76
CA SER A 254 25.98 -26.51 20.11
C SER A 254 24.82 -26.57 21.11
N VAL A 255 23.62 -26.27 20.70
CA VAL A 255 22.39 -26.38 21.52
C VAL A 255 22.07 -27.85 21.86
N LEU A 256 22.34 -28.75 20.93
CA LEU A 256 22.00 -30.17 21.04
C LEU A 256 23.23 -31.07 21.20
N ILE A 257 24.40 -30.53 21.49
CA ILE A 257 25.73 -31.18 21.41
C ILE A 257 25.83 -32.56 22.13
N ASN A 258 25.09 -32.73 23.21
CA ASN A 258 25.08 -33.99 23.96
C ASN A 258 24.06 -35.01 23.41
N LYS A 259 23.21 -34.61 22.48
CA LYS A 259 22.10 -35.42 21.97
C LYS A 259 22.23 -35.80 20.50
N TRP A 260 22.86 -34.92 19.70
CA TRP A 260 22.85 -35.02 18.24
C TRP A 260 24.22 -34.74 17.63
N PRO A 261 24.91 -35.76 17.10
CA PRO A 261 26.17 -35.57 16.39
C PRO A 261 26.02 -34.65 15.16
N ALA A 262 26.97 -33.74 14.99
CA ALA A 262 26.92 -32.73 13.91
C ALA A 262 26.90 -33.35 12.49
N ASP A 263 27.57 -34.47 12.30
CA ASP A 263 27.59 -35.22 11.04
C ASP A 263 26.21 -35.76 10.66
N LYS A 264 25.44 -36.27 11.62
CA LYS A 264 24.06 -36.73 11.40
C LYS A 264 23.12 -35.58 11.05
N LEU A 265 23.28 -34.44 11.71
CA LEU A 265 22.50 -33.21 11.39
C LEU A 265 22.80 -32.72 9.98
N ALA A 266 24.06 -32.67 9.57
CA ALA A 266 24.46 -32.22 8.24
C ALA A 266 23.93 -33.14 7.13
N VAL A 267 23.83 -34.44 7.34
CA VAL A 267 23.22 -35.38 6.38
C VAL A 267 21.71 -35.17 6.27
N ALA A 268 21.06 -34.97 7.43
CA ALA A 268 19.62 -34.74 7.47
C ALA A 268 19.22 -33.50 6.68
N PHE A 269 19.96 -32.41 6.80
CA PHE A 269 19.63 -31.15 6.13
C PHE A 269 19.81 -31.15 4.60
N ARG A 270 20.29 -32.25 4.03
CA ARG A 270 20.34 -32.42 2.57
C ARG A 270 18.99 -32.79 1.96
N SER A 271 18.08 -33.38 2.72
CA SER A 271 16.72 -33.70 2.27
C SER A 271 15.70 -32.63 2.66
N ASP A 272 14.56 -32.56 1.97
CA ASP A 272 13.57 -31.51 2.18
C ASP A 272 12.76 -31.67 3.47
N ALA A 273 12.57 -32.90 3.93
CA ALA A 273 11.94 -33.21 5.21
C ALA A 273 12.30 -34.61 5.67
N GLY A 274 12.30 -34.84 6.95
CA GLY A 274 12.57 -36.16 7.51
C GLY A 274 12.51 -36.22 9.04
N ILE A 275 12.83 -37.40 9.55
CA ILE A 275 12.90 -37.67 10.99
C ILE A 275 14.23 -38.36 11.29
N LEU A 276 14.97 -37.84 12.26
CA LEU A 276 16.11 -38.49 12.88
C LEU A 276 15.71 -39.07 14.22
N SER A 277 16.36 -40.18 14.61
CA SER A 277 16.22 -40.78 15.92
C SER A 277 17.58 -40.96 16.54
N ASN A 278 17.71 -40.70 17.85
CA ASN A 278 18.91 -40.96 18.58
C ASN A 278 18.73 -42.22 19.46
N GLU A 279 19.86 -42.69 20.08
CA GLU A 279 19.88 -43.87 20.96
C GLU A 279 19.13 -43.63 22.30
N HIS A 280 18.92 -42.35 22.68
CA HIS A 280 18.25 -41.96 23.91
C HIS A 280 16.71 -41.82 23.72
N GLY A 281 16.22 -42.16 22.54
CA GLY A 281 14.78 -42.14 22.22
C GLY A 281 14.23 -40.76 21.88
N SER A 282 15.04 -39.72 21.74
CA SER A 282 14.61 -38.45 21.21
C SER A 282 14.52 -38.51 19.70
N ARG A 283 13.57 -37.76 19.14
CA ARG A 283 13.38 -37.62 17.69
C ARG A 283 13.49 -36.17 17.29
N LEU A 284 14.08 -35.95 16.13
CA LEU A 284 14.27 -34.66 15.52
C LEU A 284 13.54 -34.70 14.18
N ILE A 285 12.48 -33.90 14.09
CA ILE A 285 11.65 -33.77 12.88
C ILE A 285 12.12 -32.49 12.19
N TYR A 286 12.46 -32.55 10.92
CA TYR A 286 12.95 -31.38 10.19
C TYR A 286 12.20 -31.21 8.87
N ARG A 287 12.09 -29.94 8.43
CA ARG A 287 11.47 -29.55 7.17
C ARG A 287 12.07 -28.24 6.65
N LYS A 288 12.44 -28.23 5.38
CA LYS A 288 12.85 -26.99 4.67
C LYS A 288 11.66 -26.07 4.42
N LEU A 289 11.91 -24.76 4.52
CA LEU A 289 10.94 -23.71 4.28
C LEU A 289 11.16 -23.10 2.89
N GLY A 290 10.45 -23.62 1.89
CA GLY A 290 10.42 -23.07 0.54
C GLY A 290 11.80 -22.67 0.00
N ASN A 291 11.89 -21.45 -0.56
CA ASN A 291 13.11 -20.90 -1.17
C ASN A 291 13.96 -20.06 -0.21
N SER A 292 13.60 -19.95 1.06
CA SER A 292 14.32 -19.14 2.04
C SER A 292 15.67 -19.73 2.46
N GLY A 293 15.90 -21.02 2.19
CA GLY A 293 17.07 -21.76 2.67
C GLY A 293 17.01 -22.10 4.16
N LEU A 294 15.91 -21.80 4.83
CA LEU A 294 15.71 -22.10 6.24
C LEU A 294 15.14 -23.50 6.44
N ILE A 295 15.47 -24.08 7.60
CA ILE A 295 15.02 -25.41 7.99
C ILE A 295 14.37 -25.29 9.37
N MET A 296 13.13 -25.72 9.47
CA MET A 296 12.43 -25.88 10.74
C MET A 296 12.80 -27.23 11.34
N VAL A 297 13.14 -27.22 12.61
CA VAL A 297 13.57 -28.41 13.35
C VAL A 297 12.79 -28.48 14.66
N ASP A 298 12.09 -29.59 14.88
CA ASP A 298 11.36 -29.88 16.11
C ASP A 298 12.05 -31.05 16.85
N GLU A 299 12.52 -30.78 18.05
CA GLU A 299 13.06 -31.83 18.95
C GLU A 299 11.95 -32.35 19.85
N VAL A 300 11.74 -33.67 19.83
CA VAL A 300 10.70 -34.37 20.59
C VAL A 300 11.37 -35.38 21.52
N SER A 301 11.20 -35.21 22.83
CA SER A 301 11.66 -36.19 23.84
C SER A 301 10.61 -37.28 24.03
N THR A 302 10.99 -38.53 23.71
CA THR A 302 10.05 -39.66 23.79
C THR A 302 9.72 -40.06 25.25
N ARG A 303 10.57 -39.70 26.19
CA ARG A 303 10.36 -40.04 27.62
C ARG A 303 9.27 -39.17 28.26
N GLU A 304 9.25 -37.90 27.89
CA GLU A 304 8.26 -36.93 28.34
C GLU A 304 6.90 -37.19 27.65
N LEU A 305 6.92 -37.60 26.38
CA LEU A 305 5.71 -37.98 25.64
C LEU A 305 4.96 -39.18 26.25
N LEU A 306 5.72 -40.18 26.75
CA LEU A 306 5.10 -41.35 27.40
C LEU A 306 4.47 -41.01 28.73
N GLN A 307 5.08 -40.14 29.54
CA GLN A 307 4.51 -39.68 30.81
C GLN A 307 3.29 -38.79 30.60
N ALA A 308 3.32 -37.89 29.62
CA ALA A 308 2.22 -37.03 29.25
C ALA A 308 1.03 -37.83 28.64
N SER A 309 1.33 -38.87 27.84
CA SER A 309 0.28 -39.73 27.24
C SER A 309 -0.53 -40.51 28.26
N VAL A 310 0.14 -41.02 29.31
CA VAL A 310 -0.51 -41.76 30.39
C VAL A 310 -1.37 -40.84 31.28
N ALA A 311 -0.91 -39.62 31.54
CA ALA A 311 -1.67 -38.61 32.30
C ALA A 311 -2.86 -38.03 31.54
N ARG A 312 -2.76 -37.96 30.18
CA ARG A 312 -3.81 -37.41 29.30
C ARG A 312 -4.95 -38.37 28.97
N LEU A 313 -4.72 -39.71 29.02
CA LEU A 313 -5.76 -40.70 28.67
C LEU A 313 -6.98 -40.63 29.57
N SER A 314 -6.89 -40.14 30.80
CA SER A 314 -8.02 -40.03 31.72
C SER A 314 -8.81 -38.70 31.68
N GLY A 315 -8.20 -37.62 31.13
CA GLY A 315 -8.87 -36.31 31.06
C GLY A 315 -9.07 -35.71 29.64
N ALA A 316 -8.48 -36.35 28.62
CA ALA A 316 -8.26 -35.70 27.31
C ALA A 316 -9.47 -35.73 26.35
N ILE A 317 -10.40 -36.68 26.51
CA ILE A 317 -11.55 -36.77 25.56
C ILE A 317 -12.52 -35.59 25.74
N GLY A 318 -12.69 -35.10 26.98
CA GLY A 318 -13.58 -33.97 27.25
C GLY A 318 -12.89 -32.61 26.97
N ALA A 319 -11.60 -32.46 27.27
CA ALA A 319 -10.88 -31.20 27.06
C ALA A 319 -10.58 -30.93 25.57
N GLY A 320 -10.33 -32.01 24.79
CA GLY A 320 -10.05 -31.87 23.35
C GLY A 320 -11.24 -31.37 22.53
N ALA A 321 -12.45 -31.80 22.88
CA ALA A 321 -13.66 -31.33 22.20
C ALA A 321 -13.96 -29.85 22.53
N VAL A 322 -13.69 -29.42 23.77
CA VAL A 322 -13.87 -28.03 24.20
C VAL A 322 -12.80 -27.12 23.55
N ALA A 323 -11.55 -27.59 23.52
CA ALA A 323 -10.46 -26.82 22.90
C ALA A 323 -10.63 -26.65 21.39
N LEU A 324 -11.09 -27.72 20.70
CA LEU A 324 -11.38 -27.64 19.27
C LEU A 324 -12.57 -26.70 18.99
N GLY A 325 -13.58 -26.71 19.83
CA GLY A 325 -14.72 -25.79 19.74
C GLY A 325 -14.30 -24.33 19.98
N LEU A 326 -13.44 -24.08 20.97
CA LEU A 326 -12.91 -22.75 21.27
C LEU A 326 -11.99 -22.26 20.17
N LEU A 327 -11.14 -23.13 19.59
CA LEU A 327 -10.27 -22.77 18.47
C LEU A 327 -11.09 -22.45 17.21
N LEU A 328 -12.15 -23.21 16.95
CA LEU A 328 -13.07 -22.94 15.85
C LEU A 328 -13.83 -21.61 16.05
N CYS A 329 -14.29 -21.36 17.28
CA CYS A 329 -14.92 -20.07 17.61
C CYS A 329 -13.95 -18.90 17.51
N PHE A 330 -12.69 -19.08 17.94
CA PHE A 330 -11.67 -18.03 17.87
C PHE A 330 -11.23 -17.74 16.43
N THR A 331 -11.03 -18.77 15.61
CA THR A 331 -10.75 -18.60 14.19
C THR A 331 -11.94 -17.98 13.44
N LEU A 332 -13.17 -18.39 13.75
CA LEU A 332 -14.38 -17.77 13.21
C LEU A 332 -14.51 -16.31 13.66
N ALA A 333 -14.19 -15.99 14.92
CA ALA A 333 -14.21 -14.63 15.43
C ALA A 333 -13.13 -13.76 14.76
N ILE A 334 -11.91 -14.28 14.56
CA ILE A 334 -10.85 -13.57 13.82
C ILE A 334 -11.24 -13.38 12.36
N VAL A 335 -11.73 -14.41 11.70
CA VAL A 335 -12.21 -14.32 10.32
C VAL A 335 -13.37 -13.32 10.24
N HIS A 336 -14.30 -13.36 11.18
CA HIS A 336 -15.42 -12.42 11.22
C HIS A 336 -14.96 -10.96 11.44
N THR A 337 -14.00 -10.71 12.34
CA THR A 337 -13.45 -9.38 12.56
C THR A 337 -12.60 -8.90 11.38
N LEU A 338 -11.77 -9.77 10.79
CA LEU A 338 -11.01 -9.45 9.58
C LEU A 338 -11.92 -9.21 8.38
N PHE A 339 -12.99 -10.03 8.24
CA PHE A 339 -13.97 -9.87 7.17
C PHE A 339 -14.78 -8.57 7.35
N GLY A 340 -15.16 -8.23 8.59
CA GLY A 340 -15.80 -6.96 8.93
C GLY A 340 -14.91 -5.75 8.58
N HIS A 341 -13.62 -5.81 8.90
CA HIS A 341 -12.65 -4.77 8.52
C HIS A 341 -12.43 -4.72 7.00
N TYR A 342 -12.44 -5.87 6.33
CA TYR A 342 -12.28 -5.92 4.87
C TYR A 342 -13.50 -5.34 4.15
N ILE A 343 -14.71 -5.64 4.63
CA ILE A 343 -15.96 -5.07 4.09
C ILE A 343 -16.01 -3.55 4.33
N ALA A 344 -15.72 -3.09 5.56
CA ALA A 344 -15.70 -1.66 5.89
C ALA A 344 -14.64 -0.88 5.07
N ARG A 345 -13.48 -1.50 4.84
CA ARG A 345 -12.42 -0.93 3.98
C ARG A 345 -12.81 -0.96 2.50
N GLY A 346 -13.51 -2.02 2.08
CA GLY A 346 -14.09 -2.14 0.73
C GLY A 346 -15.15 -1.07 0.47
N GLU A 347 -16.02 -0.79 1.42
CA GLU A 347 -17.03 0.27 1.34
C GLU A 347 -16.39 1.67 1.33
N ALA A 348 -15.37 1.91 2.17
CA ALA A 348 -14.64 3.18 2.17
C ALA A 348 -13.90 3.42 0.83
N LEU A 349 -13.25 2.39 0.29
CA LEU A 349 -12.60 2.45 -1.03
C LEU A 349 -13.64 2.61 -2.16
N ARG A 350 -14.80 1.99 -2.01
CA ARG A 350 -15.89 2.12 -2.97
C ARG A 350 -16.46 3.53 -2.96
N THR A 351 -16.66 4.12 -1.79
CA THR A 351 -17.13 5.50 -1.65
C THR A 351 -16.14 6.50 -2.26
N LEU A 352 -14.84 6.34 -1.99
CA LEU A 352 -13.78 7.15 -2.61
C LEU A 352 -13.70 6.96 -4.13
N ALA A 353 -14.09 5.80 -4.62
CA ALA A 353 -14.10 5.48 -6.04
C ALA A 353 -15.41 5.90 -6.74
N GLU A 354 -16.49 6.13 -6.01
CA GLU A 354 -17.83 6.39 -6.53
C GLU A 354 -18.25 7.86 -6.42
N THR A 355 -17.66 8.62 -5.50
CA THR A 355 -18.01 10.02 -5.28
C THR A 355 -16.88 10.97 -5.63
N ASP A 356 -17.22 12.22 -5.90
CA ASP A 356 -16.29 13.35 -5.96
C ASP A 356 -15.89 13.77 -4.55
N ALA A 357 -14.60 13.81 -4.27
CA ALA A 357 -14.06 14.05 -2.93
C ALA A 357 -14.42 15.43 -2.35
N LEU A 358 -14.63 16.44 -3.20
CA LEU A 358 -14.96 17.79 -2.77
C LEU A 358 -16.44 17.95 -2.44
N THR A 359 -17.32 17.41 -3.29
CA THR A 359 -18.75 17.67 -3.26
C THR A 359 -19.57 16.51 -2.71
N GLY A 360 -19.00 15.31 -2.64
CA GLY A 360 -19.70 14.10 -2.23
C GLY A 360 -20.80 13.64 -3.19
N LEU A 361 -20.95 14.27 -4.37
CA LEU A 361 -21.82 13.81 -5.43
C LEU A 361 -21.20 12.62 -6.17
N ALA A 362 -22.00 11.93 -6.99
CA ALA A 362 -21.46 10.91 -7.87
C ALA A 362 -20.36 11.50 -8.77
N ASN A 363 -19.29 10.77 -8.97
CA ASN A 363 -18.25 11.15 -9.92
C ASN A 363 -18.63 10.73 -11.35
N ARG A 364 -17.87 11.18 -12.35
CA ARG A 364 -18.11 10.89 -13.77
C ARG A 364 -18.22 9.39 -14.05
N ARG A 365 -17.45 8.57 -13.36
CA ARG A 365 -17.46 7.11 -13.57
C ARG A 365 -18.77 6.48 -13.13
N VAL A 366 -19.25 6.83 -11.94
CA VAL A 366 -20.55 6.35 -11.44
C VAL A 366 -21.70 6.89 -12.27
N PHE A 367 -21.62 8.16 -12.68
CA PHE A 367 -22.62 8.74 -13.55
C PHE A 367 -22.77 7.94 -14.86
N ALA A 368 -21.67 7.57 -15.50
CA ALA A 368 -21.70 6.77 -16.72
C ALA A 368 -22.28 5.36 -16.49
N SER A 369 -21.89 4.70 -15.38
CA SER A 369 -22.44 3.39 -15.03
C SER A 369 -23.95 3.44 -14.77
N ARG A 370 -24.40 4.43 -13.99
CA ARG A 370 -25.81 4.60 -13.64
C ARG A 370 -26.67 5.03 -14.84
N PHE A 371 -26.09 5.78 -15.76
CA PHE A 371 -26.76 6.08 -17.02
C PHE A 371 -27.06 4.80 -17.81
N ALA A 372 -26.10 3.88 -17.92
CA ALA A 372 -26.31 2.62 -18.65
C ALA A 372 -27.47 1.81 -18.06
N ASP A 373 -27.54 1.73 -16.73
CA ASP A 373 -28.64 1.08 -16.02
C ASP A 373 -29.97 1.80 -16.26
N ALA A 374 -30.01 3.11 -16.07
CA ALA A 374 -31.20 3.94 -16.24
C ALA A 374 -31.74 3.90 -17.69
N TYR A 375 -30.83 3.98 -18.66
CA TYR A 375 -31.21 3.91 -20.09
C TYR A 375 -31.78 2.53 -20.44
N ALA A 376 -31.19 1.44 -19.98
CA ALA A 376 -31.70 0.09 -20.19
C ALA A 376 -33.11 -0.10 -19.62
N TRP A 377 -33.37 0.44 -18.41
CA TRP A 377 -34.70 0.39 -17.80
C TRP A 377 -35.71 1.26 -18.54
N CYS A 378 -35.35 2.50 -18.86
CA CYS A 378 -36.23 3.42 -19.56
C CYS A 378 -36.60 2.91 -20.95
N LYS A 379 -35.67 2.32 -21.67
CA LYS A 379 -35.93 1.68 -22.97
C LYS A 379 -36.88 0.49 -22.85
N ARG A 380 -36.73 -0.36 -21.82
CA ARG A 380 -37.64 -1.49 -21.59
C ARG A 380 -39.05 -1.04 -21.23
N ASP A 381 -39.16 0.00 -20.42
CA ASP A 381 -40.44 0.50 -19.90
C ASP A 381 -41.09 1.53 -20.85
N ALA A 382 -40.50 1.79 -22.02
CA ALA A 382 -40.92 2.78 -23.03
C ALA A 382 -41.12 4.20 -22.45
N VAL A 383 -40.20 4.63 -21.58
CA VAL A 383 -40.19 5.97 -20.98
C VAL A 383 -38.87 6.70 -21.29
N PRO A 384 -38.88 8.04 -21.37
CA PRO A 384 -37.68 8.80 -21.70
C PRO A 384 -36.66 8.85 -20.56
N VAL A 385 -35.42 9.11 -20.89
CA VAL A 385 -34.36 9.50 -19.94
C VAL A 385 -33.84 10.89 -20.33
N SER A 386 -33.79 11.79 -19.37
CA SER A 386 -33.28 13.16 -19.57
C SER A 386 -32.00 13.38 -18.77
N LEU A 387 -31.25 14.37 -19.17
CA LEU A 387 -30.02 14.83 -18.55
C LEU A 387 -30.01 16.36 -18.49
N ILE A 388 -29.68 16.89 -17.35
CA ILE A 388 -29.36 18.30 -17.17
C ILE A 388 -27.85 18.41 -17.03
N MET A 389 -27.24 19.25 -17.85
CA MET A 389 -25.85 19.66 -17.68
C MET A 389 -25.81 21.11 -17.23
N LEU A 390 -24.97 21.42 -16.26
CA LEU A 390 -24.88 22.77 -15.73
C LEU A 390 -23.44 23.11 -15.35
N ASP A 391 -23.17 24.42 -15.39
CA ASP A 391 -21.83 24.95 -15.12
C ASP A 391 -21.99 26.34 -14.46
N ILE A 392 -21.11 26.62 -13.50
CA ILE A 392 -21.15 27.86 -12.72
C ILE A 392 -20.67 29.02 -13.58
N ASP A 393 -21.53 30.00 -13.74
CA ASP A 393 -21.23 31.18 -14.55
C ASP A 393 -20.02 31.95 -13.99
N ARG A 394 -19.00 32.09 -14.82
CA ARG A 394 -17.79 32.86 -14.51
C ARG A 394 -17.05 32.34 -13.28
N PHE A 395 -17.05 31.04 -13.02
CA PHE A 395 -16.40 30.42 -11.85
C PHE A 395 -14.94 30.81 -11.70
N LYS A 396 -14.22 30.92 -12.80
CA LYS A 396 -12.84 31.44 -12.78
C LYS A 396 -12.74 32.81 -12.12
N LYS A 397 -13.71 33.73 -12.37
CA LYS A 397 -13.71 35.06 -11.72
C LYS A 397 -13.96 34.97 -10.20
N ILE A 398 -14.68 33.96 -9.75
CA ILE A 398 -14.88 33.70 -8.31
C ILE A 398 -13.54 33.28 -7.71
N ASN A 399 -12.87 32.31 -8.32
CA ASN A 399 -11.54 31.87 -7.87
C ASN A 399 -10.50 33.01 -7.90
N ASP A 400 -10.47 33.78 -8.99
CA ASP A 400 -9.52 34.89 -9.16
C ASP A 400 -9.75 36.00 -8.11
N ARG A 401 -10.99 36.20 -7.64
CA ARG A 401 -11.34 37.26 -6.68
C ARG A 401 -11.25 36.81 -5.23
N TRP A 402 -11.75 35.61 -4.88
CA TRP A 402 -11.89 35.16 -3.49
C TRP A 402 -11.02 33.94 -3.16
N GLY A 403 -10.20 33.48 -4.10
CA GLY A 403 -9.34 32.33 -3.93
C GLY A 403 -10.03 30.98 -4.15
N HIS A 404 -9.23 29.93 -4.35
CA HIS A 404 -9.72 28.58 -4.62
C HIS A 404 -10.52 27.98 -3.44
N ALA A 405 -10.16 28.30 -2.19
CA ALA A 405 -10.89 27.84 -1.03
C ALA A 405 -12.36 28.31 -1.05
N SER A 406 -12.59 29.56 -1.42
CA SER A 406 -13.93 30.12 -1.60
C SER A 406 -14.66 29.52 -2.80
N GLY A 407 -13.95 29.22 -3.89
CA GLY A 407 -14.48 28.46 -5.02
C GLY A 407 -14.95 27.06 -4.61
N ASP A 408 -14.21 26.39 -3.75
CA ASP A 408 -14.58 25.09 -3.20
C ASP A 408 -15.86 25.15 -2.36
N VAL A 409 -16.06 26.24 -1.60
CA VAL A 409 -17.33 26.49 -0.87
C VAL A 409 -18.49 26.63 -1.86
N VAL A 410 -18.32 27.39 -2.92
CA VAL A 410 -19.35 27.55 -3.97
C VAL A 410 -19.70 26.20 -4.61
N LEU A 411 -18.71 25.37 -4.92
CA LEU A 411 -18.92 24.03 -5.47
C LEU A 411 -19.68 23.11 -4.50
N ARG A 412 -19.34 23.13 -3.20
CA ARG A 412 -20.08 22.36 -2.17
C ARG A 412 -21.51 22.87 -2.02
N THR A 413 -21.70 24.17 -1.96
CA THR A 413 -23.03 24.79 -1.84
C THR A 413 -23.92 24.45 -3.03
N LEU A 414 -23.38 24.46 -4.25
CA LEU A 414 -24.09 24.02 -5.44
C LEU A 414 -24.46 22.54 -5.35
N ALA A 415 -23.53 21.69 -4.94
CA ALA A 415 -23.77 20.25 -4.80
C ALA A 415 -24.88 19.94 -3.79
N ASP A 416 -24.89 20.65 -2.66
CA ASP A 416 -25.94 20.50 -1.63
C ASP A 416 -27.29 20.98 -2.14
N ALA A 417 -27.32 22.08 -2.91
CA ALA A 417 -28.55 22.56 -3.55
C ALA A 417 -29.07 21.57 -4.58
N LEU A 418 -28.21 20.95 -5.39
CA LEU A 418 -28.62 19.87 -6.30
C LEU A 418 -29.23 18.71 -5.51
N ARG A 419 -28.53 18.21 -4.47
CA ARG A 419 -28.99 17.08 -3.67
C ARG A 419 -30.35 17.36 -2.98
N ALA A 420 -30.57 18.57 -2.53
CA ALA A 420 -31.81 18.97 -1.85
C ALA A 420 -33.01 19.13 -2.81
N ASN A 421 -32.78 19.34 -4.10
CA ASN A 421 -33.85 19.67 -5.05
C ASN A 421 -34.15 18.55 -6.06
N VAL A 422 -33.44 17.44 -6.06
CA VAL A 422 -33.68 16.29 -6.93
C VAL A 422 -34.34 15.15 -6.15
N ARG A 423 -34.95 14.19 -6.85
CA ARG A 423 -35.59 13.00 -6.26
C ARG A 423 -34.53 11.94 -5.96
N ASN A 424 -34.86 10.98 -5.10
CA ASN A 424 -33.94 9.85 -4.79
C ASN A 424 -33.56 8.99 -6.00
N VAL A 425 -34.38 9.01 -7.06
CA VAL A 425 -34.13 8.26 -8.30
C VAL A 425 -33.25 9.05 -9.28
N ASP A 426 -33.14 10.34 -9.08
CA ASP A 426 -32.29 11.23 -9.88
C ASP A 426 -30.87 11.18 -9.36
N LEU A 427 -29.88 11.31 -10.24
CA LEU A 427 -28.49 11.24 -9.87
C LEU A 427 -27.76 12.55 -10.18
N PRO A 428 -27.55 13.40 -9.20
CA PRO A 428 -26.65 14.53 -9.34
C PRO A 428 -25.19 14.06 -9.28
N ALA A 429 -24.34 14.59 -10.16
CA ALA A 429 -22.95 14.23 -10.28
C ALA A 429 -22.08 15.46 -10.61
N ARG A 430 -20.82 15.38 -10.23
CA ARG A 430 -19.78 16.30 -10.71
C ARG A 430 -18.94 15.60 -11.75
N LEU A 431 -18.91 16.15 -12.96
CA LEU A 431 -18.18 15.56 -14.08
C LEU A 431 -16.71 16.00 -14.12
N GLY A 432 -16.40 17.17 -13.59
CA GLY A 432 -15.04 17.71 -13.48
C GLY A 432 -15.07 19.23 -13.29
N GLY A 433 -14.04 19.80 -12.67
CA GLY A 433 -13.92 21.24 -12.49
C GLY A 433 -15.19 21.90 -11.92
N GLU A 434 -15.83 22.75 -12.71
CA GLU A 434 -17.07 23.47 -12.42
C GLU A 434 -18.33 22.88 -13.10
N GLU A 435 -18.16 21.71 -13.76
CA GLU A 435 -19.21 21.04 -14.51
C GLU A 435 -19.94 20.00 -13.66
N PHE A 436 -21.25 20.09 -13.64
CA PHE A 436 -22.17 19.17 -12.98
C PHE A 436 -23.19 18.62 -13.95
N ALA A 437 -23.75 17.47 -13.62
CA ALA A 437 -24.85 16.89 -14.36
C ALA A 437 -25.88 16.28 -13.42
N VAL A 438 -27.13 16.21 -13.89
CA VAL A 438 -28.19 15.47 -13.19
C VAL A 438 -28.83 14.51 -14.18
N LEU A 439 -28.76 13.22 -13.90
CA LEU A 439 -29.47 12.19 -14.65
C LEU A 439 -30.88 12.04 -14.11
N LEU A 440 -31.85 12.05 -15.00
CA LEU A 440 -33.27 12.04 -14.71
C LEU A 440 -33.96 10.86 -15.41
N PRO A 441 -33.98 9.68 -14.79
CA PRO A 441 -34.72 8.54 -15.31
C PRO A 441 -36.23 8.83 -15.35
N ARG A 442 -36.93 8.30 -16.36
CA ARG A 442 -38.39 8.41 -16.50
C ARG A 442 -38.89 9.86 -16.49
N THR A 443 -38.10 10.76 -17.05
CA THR A 443 -38.42 12.20 -17.05
C THR A 443 -38.35 12.73 -18.48
N GLY A 444 -39.43 13.34 -18.94
CA GLY A 444 -39.47 13.96 -20.25
C GLY A 444 -38.77 15.33 -20.28
N ILE A 445 -38.48 15.83 -21.46
CA ILE A 445 -37.72 17.07 -21.66
C ILE A 445 -38.36 18.28 -20.97
N ALA A 446 -39.70 18.41 -21.01
CA ALA A 446 -40.42 19.52 -20.38
C ALA A 446 -40.28 19.49 -18.84
N ASP A 447 -40.42 18.31 -18.25
CA ASP A 447 -40.25 18.15 -16.78
C ASP A 447 -38.81 18.36 -16.36
N ALA A 448 -37.85 17.90 -17.17
CA ALA A 448 -36.43 18.13 -16.95
C ALA A 448 -36.08 19.62 -17.04
N ALA A 449 -36.66 20.35 -18.02
CA ALA A 449 -36.50 21.80 -18.15
C ALA A 449 -37.11 22.56 -16.97
N ASN A 450 -38.27 22.14 -16.49
CA ASN A 450 -38.90 22.71 -15.28
C ASN A 450 -38.03 22.49 -14.03
N LEU A 451 -37.45 21.29 -13.89
CA LEU A 451 -36.50 21.03 -12.79
C LEU A 451 -35.24 21.90 -12.96
N ALA A 452 -34.69 22.00 -14.15
CA ALA A 452 -33.53 22.85 -14.42
C ALA A 452 -33.78 24.31 -14.05
N GLU A 453 -34.97 24.84 -14.37
CA GLU A 453 -35.36 26.21 -14.03
C GLU A 453 -35.55 26.38 -12.52
N LYS A 454 -36.13 25.39 -11.84
CA LYS A 454 -36.20 25.37 -10.37
C LYS A 454 -34.82 25.40 -9.76
N LEU A 455 -33.88 24.58 -10.25
CA LEU A 455 -32.49 24.56 -9.80
C LEU A 455 -31.78 25.89 -10.06
N ARG A 456 -31.97 26.48 -11.24
CA ARG A 456 -31.43 27.78 -11.61
C ARG A 456 -31.84 28.86 -10.62
N LEU A 457 -33.13 28.96 -10.31
CA LEU A 457 -33.66 29.91 -9.34
C LEU A 457 -33.16 29.66 -7.93
N ALA A 458 -33.08 28.38 -7.52
CA ALA A 458 -32.55 28.01 -6.24
C ALA A 458 -31.07 28.43 -6.10
N LEU A 459 -30.24 28.15 -7.11
CA LEU A 459 -28.83 28.53 -7.13
C LEU A 459 -28.61 30.05 -7.11
N GLN A 460 -29.42 30.79 -7.89
CA GLN A 460 -29.37 32.26 -7.94
C GLN A 460 -29.66 32.90 -6.57
N ALA A 461 -30.48 32.26 -5.74
CA ALA A 461 -30.83 32.74 -4.40
C ALA A 461 -29.75 32.46 -3.35
N LEU A 462 -28.79 31.57 -3.62
CA LEU A 462 -27.74 31.19 -2.67
C LEU A 462 -26.72 32.32 -2.50
N VAL A 463 -26.20 32.36 -1.27
CA VAL A 463 -25.15 33.28 -0.85
C VAL A 463 -24.10 32.47 -0.11
N CYS A 464 -22.85 32.58 -0.50
CA CYS A 464 -21.72 31.94 0.20
C CYS A 464 -20.84 33.00 0.87
N GLU A 465 -20.30 32.66 2.02
CA GLU A 465 -19.28 33.48 2.68
C GLU A 465 -17.90 33.09 2.14
N PRO A 466 -17.04 34.05 1.83
CA PRO A 466 -15.67 33.76 1.41
C PRO A 466 -14.86 33.14 2.54
N VAL A 467 -13.86 32.35 2.18
CA VAL A 467 -12.94 31.69 3.13
C VAL A 467 -11.52 32.14 2.80
N ASP A 468 -10.76 32.52 3.85
CA ASP A 468 -9.35 32.92 3.72
C ASP A 468 -9.11 34.00 2.65
N SER A 469 -10.04 34.95 2.50
CA SER A 469 -9.98 36.02 1.52
C SER A 469 -9.98 37.40 2.18
N ASP A 470 -9.20 38.32 1.64
CA ASP A 470 -9.19 39.72 2.07
C ASP A 470 -10.51 40.43 1.71
N ASP A 471 -11.25 39.93 0.72
CA ASP A 471 -12.56 40.43 0.32
C ASP A 471 -13.67 39.71 1.08
N THR A 472 -14.28 40.42 2.03
CA THR A 472 -15.35 39.92 2.91
C THR A 472 -16.75 40.01 2.27
N ALA A 473 -16.86 40.46 1.01
CA ALA A 473 -18.14 40.53 0.32
C ALA A 473 -18.68 39.12 0.04
N SER A 474 -19.94 38.88 0.43
CA SER A 474 -20.58 37.59 0.20
C SER A 474 -20.67 37.26 -1.30
N ILE A 475 -20.42 35.98 -1.62
CA ILE A 475 -20.36 35.47 -2.98
C ILE A 475 -21.77 35.09 -3.44
N ARG A 476 -22.23 35.73 -4.53
CA ARG A 476 -23.41 35.34 -5.25
C ARG A 476 -23.01 34.80 -6.61
N PHE A 477 -23.59 33.70 -7.00
CA PHE A 477 -23.27 33.05 -8.26
C PHE A 477 -24.54 32.60 -8.98
N THR A 478 -24.42 32.37 -10.27
CA THR A 478 -25.46 31.78 -11.09
C THR A 478 -24.87 30.59 -11.84
N ALA A 479 -25.71 29.77 -12.42
CA ALA A 479 -25.31 28.70 -13.31
C ALA A 479 -26.13 28.73 -14.60
N SER A 480 -25.53 28.29 -15.68
CA SER A 480 -26.19 28.04 -16.95
C SER A 480 -26.50 26.55 -17.09
N PHE A 481 -27.57 26.22 -17.79
CA PHE A 481 -28.11 24.88 -17.90
C PHE A 481 -28.39 24.51 -19.34
N GLY A 482 -27.99 23.29 -19.73
CA GLY A 482 -28.39 22.63 -20.96
C GLY A 482 -29.13 21.33 -20.62
N VAL A 483 -30.31 21.12 -21.21
CA VAL A 483 -31.15 19.96 -20.95
C VAL A 483 -31.31 19.15 -22.22
N ALA A 484 -31.08 17.85 -22.14
CA ALA A 484 -31.24 16.92 -23.24
C ALA A 484 -32.06 15.69 -22.84
N GLN A 485 -32.63 15.01 -23.80
CA GLN A 485 -33.44 13.81 -23.63
C GLN A 485 -33.08 12.77 -24.69
N ILE A 486 -33.18 11.51 -24.35
CA ILE A 486 -33.30 10.40 -25.29
C ILE A 486 -34.72 9.84 -25.18
N ALA A 487 -35.43 9.79 -26.30
CA ALA A 487 -36.75 9.18 -26.38
C ALA A 487 -36.66 7.64 -26.29
N PRO A 488 -37.72 6.93 -25.85
CA PRO A 488 -37.68 5.48 -25.65
C PRO A 488 -37.36 4.68 -26.91
N ASP A 489 -37.77 5.16 -28.05
CA ASP A 489 -37.61 4.58 -29.38
C ASP A 489 -36.33 5.05 -30.10
N GLU A 490 -35.65 6.04 -29.54
CA GLU A 490 -34.44 6.62 -30.10
C GLU A 490 -33.18 5.84 -29.64
N PRO A 491 -32.30 5.41 -30.55
CA PRO A 491 -31.02 4.86 -30.16
C PRO A 491 -30.10 5.99 -29.69
N GLY A 492 -29.56 5.80 -28.47
CA GLY A 492 -28.64 6.78 -27.91
C GLY A 492 -27.67 6.17 -26.94
N ASN A 493 -26.65 6.94 -26.63
CA ASN A 493 -25.66 6.61 -25.57
C ASN A 493 -25.38 7.87 -24.75
N LEU A 494 -24.59 7.70 -23.69
CA LEU A 494 -24.24 8.80 -22.80
C LEU A 494 -23.54 9.95 -23.54
N ASP A 495 -22.61 9.63 -24.42
CA ASP A 495 -21.80 10.65 -25.12
C ASP A 495 -22.66 11.51 -26.02
N SER A 496 -23.64 10.91 -26.75
CA SER A 496 -24.59 11.67 -27.58
C SER A 496 -25.48 12.57 -26.72
N LEU A 497 -25.96 12.08 -25.58
CA LEU A 497 -26.80 12.85 -24.66
C LEU A 497 -26.03 14.01 -24.02
N LEU A 498 -24.81 13.76 -23.59
CA LEU A 498 -23.91 14.79 -23.06
C LEU A 498 -23.60 15.84 -24.13
N MET A 499 -23.33 15.43 -25.36
CA MET A 499 -23.02 16.35 -26.45
C MET A 499 -24.18 17.33 -26.72
N VAL A 500 -25.43 16.84 -26.75
CA VAL A 500 -26.60 17.69 -26.94
C VAL A 500 -26.80 18.63 -25.75
N ALA A 501 -26.65 18.13 -24.52
CA ALA A 501 -26.76 18.94 -23.32
C ALA A 501 -25.67 20.02 -23.26
N ASP A 502 -24.43 19.70 -23.66
CA ASP A 502 -23.30 20.63 -23.69
C ASP A 502 -23.51 21.73 -24.74
N GLN A 503 -23.98 21.39 -25.94
CA GLN A 503 -24.35 22.38 -26.96
C GLN A 503 -25.39 23.37 -26.43
N ARG A 504 -26.41 22.88 -25.71
CA ARG A 504 -27.44 23.70 -25.10
C ARG A 504 -26.93 24.53 -23.93
N LEU A 505 -26.03 23.97 -23.14
CA LEU A 505 -25.33 24.70 -22.08
C LEU A 505 -24.47 25.82 -22.67
N TYR A 506 -23.77 25.55 -23.77
CA TYR A 506 -23.01 26.58 -24.46
C TYR A 506 -23.94 27.70 -25.00
N ALA A 507 -25.09 27.35 -25.58
CA ALA A 507 -26.08 28.34 -26.00
C ALA A 507 -26.61 29.16 -24.81
N ALA A 508 -26.82 28.53 -23.66
CA ALA A 508 -27.18 29.23 -22.43
C ALA A 508 -26.11 30.24 -22.00
N LYS A 509 -24.83 29.83 -22.05
CA LYS A 509 -23.71 30.74 -21.74
C LYS A 509 -23.55 31.88 -22.74
N ALA A 510 -23.69 31.61 -24.04
CA ALA A 510 -23.64 32.62 -25.12
C ALA A 510 -24.84 33.58 -25.05
N GLY A 511 -26.04 33.08 -24.78
CA GLY A 511 -27.26 33.87 -24.67
C GLY A 511 -27.40 34.73 -23.41
N GLY A 512 -26.31 35.00 -22.67
CA GLY A 512 -26.30 35.92 -21.52
C GLY A 512 -26.16 35.23 -20.15
N ARG A 513 -26.01 33.92 -20.11
CA ARG A 513 -25.85 33.10 -18.86
C ARG A 513 -27.10 33.08 -17.99
N ASN A 514 -27.03 32.40 -16.84
CA ASN A 514 -28.14 32.31 -15.88
C ASN A 514 -29.46 31.94 -16.55
N LYS A 515 -29.45 30.92 -17.38
CA LYS A 515 -30.66 30.46 -18.13
C LYS A 515 -30.61 28.96 -18.41
N VAL A 516 -31.76 28.42 -18.73
CA VAL A 516 -31.95 27.04 -19.17
C VAL A 516 -32.20 27.03 -20.67
N VAL A 517 -31.51 26.17 -21.41
CA VAL A 517 -31.77 25.87 -22.82
C VAL A 517 -32.06 24.37 -22.94
N TRP A 518 -33.22 24.04 -23.55
CA TRP A 518 -33.72 22.66 -23.67
C TRP A 518 -34.31 22.34 -25.05
N ASP A 519 -34.51 23.33 -25.89
CA ASP A 519 -34.94 23.23 -27.27
C ASP A 519 -33.81 23.53 -28.26
N GLU A 520 -33.98 23.23 -29.51
CA GLU A 520 -33.00 23.62 -30.53
C GLU A 520 -32.90 25.14 -30.60
N PRO A 521 -31.70 25.71 -30.50
CA PRO A 521 -31.53 27.14 -30.65
C PRO A 521 -31.98 27.55 -32.05
N GLN A 522 -32.92 28.47 -32.14
CA GLN A 522 -33.38 28.99 -33.43
C GLN A 522 -32.20 29.66 -34.16
N PRO A 523 -32.05 29.49 -35.50
CA PRO A 523 -30.88 29.97 -36.24
C PRO A 523 -30.63 31.48 -36.16
N GLU A 524 -31.58 32.27 -35.68
CA GLU A 524 -31.45 33.73 -35.55
C GLU A 524 -30.59 34.22 -34.39
N GLU A 525 -30.35 33.40 -33.36
CA GLU A 525 -29.48 33.78 -32.21
C GLU A 525 -27.99 33.60 -32.48
N MET A 526 -27.60 32.81 -33.49
CA MET A 526 -26.18 32.57 -33.82
C MET A 526 -25.58 33.61 -34.80
N ALA A 527 -26.38 34.52 -35.33
CA ALA A 527 -25.96 35.46 -36.37
C ALA A 527 -25.34 36.78 -35.84
N ASN A 528 -25.32 37.03 -34.55
CA ASN A 528 -24.97 38.35 -34.00
C ASN A 528 -23.61 38.52 -33.32
N GLU A 529 -22.65 37.60 -33.51
CA GLU A 529 -21.28 37.86 -33.12
C GLU A 529 -20.30 37.76 -34.29
N LYS A 530 -19.96 38.93 -34.86
CA LYS A 530 -18.80 39.07 -35.75
C LYS A 530 -17.52 38.77 -34.97
N PRO A 531 -16.55 38.02 -35.53
CA PRO A 531 -15.29 37.76 -34.87
C PRO A 531 -14.51 39.08 -34.76
N VAL A 532 -14.18 39.46 -33.54
CA VAL A 532 -13.19 40.51 -33.29
C VAL A 532 -11.84 39.94 -33.72
N LYS A 533 -11.33 40.45 -34.84
CA LYS A 533 -9.98 40.22 -35.32
C LYS A 533 -8.99 40.76 -34.30
N GLY A 534 -7.98 39.90 -33.96
CA GLY A 534 -6.89 40.23 -33.07
C GLY A 534 -6.00 41.37 -33.58
N THR A 535 -5.32 41.93 -32.65
CA THR A 535 -3.92 42.36 -32.73
C THR A 535 -3.23 41.98 -31.41
#